data_a633bea47e0da93048504b051cd5b5cf
#
_entry.id   a633bea47e0da93048504b051cd5b5cf
#
_cell.length_a   1.000
_cell.length_b   1.000
_cell.length_c   1.000
_cell.angle_alpha   90.00
_cell.angle_beta   90.00
_cell.angle_gamma   90.00
#
_symmetry.space_group_name_H-M   'P 1'
#
loop_
_entity.id
_entity.type
_entity.pdbx_description
1 polymer ?
#
loop_
_entity_poly.entity_id
_entity_poly.type
_entity_poly.pdbx_seq_one_letter_code
_entity_poly.pdbx_strand_id
1 'polypeptide(L)'
;MTVRKNQALLTADEKRRLVAALLELKRNGRYDEFVTTHNAFIIGDTDNGERTGHRSPSFLPWHRRFLLEFERALQEVDASVALPYWDWTADRSIRSSLWAPDFLGGTGRSLDGRVMDGPFAASSGNWTVNVRVDGRTYLRRSLGAAVRELPTRAEVESVLAMPTYDMAPWNSASDGFRNHLEGWRGVNLHNRVHVWVGGQMATGMSPNDPVFWLHHAYVDKLWADWQRRHPGSGYVPVAGTPNVVDLDDTMKPWNDVRPADLLDHTAHYTFDAA
;
A
#
# COMPACT_ATOMS: atom_id res chain seq x y z
N MET A 1 11.24 19.18 -1.81
CA MET A 1 10.59 17.99 -2.42
C MET A 1 10.86 16.79 -1.52
N THR A 2 9.84 16.03 -1.21
CA THR A 2 9.93 14.85 -0.33
C THR A 2 10.68 13.72 -1.03
N VAL A 3 11.56 13.00 -0.30
CA VAL A 3 12.25 11.81 -0.80
C VAL A 3 11.76 10.60 -0.03
N ARG A 4 11.07 9.67 -0.69
CA ARG A 4 10.65 8.39 -0.14
C ARG A 4 11.83 7.42 -0.18
N LYS A 5 12.33 7.05 1.00
CA LYS A 5 13.51 6.16 1.16
C LYS A 5 13.10 4.71 1.34
N ASN A 6 14.01 3.81 0.98
CA ASN A 6 13.92 2.43 1.45
C ASN A 6 13.92 2.42 2.99
N GLN A 7 12.99 1.71 3.61
CA GLN A 7 12.90 1.63 5.08
C GLN A 7 14.20 1.10 5.73
N ALA A 8 14.96 0.27 5.01
CA ALA A 8 16.24 -0.25 5.51
C ALA A 8 17.33 0.84 5.66
N LEU A 9 17.15 1.98 4.97
CA LEU A 9 18.07 3.13 5.00
C LEU A 9 17.63 4.23 5.97
N LEU A 10 16.50 4.06 6.66
CA LEU A 10 16.05 5.03 7.64
C LEU A 10 16.97 5.05 8.86
N THR A 11 17.35 6.24 9.28
CA THR A 11 18.02 6.47 10.56
C THR A 11 17.06 6.17 11.72
N ALA A 12 17.62 5.96 12.92
CA ALA A 12 16.81 5.79 14.12
C ALA A 12 15.91 7.01 14.40
N ASP A 13 16.36 8.21 14.07
CA ASP A 13 15.58 9.44 14.22
C ASP A 13 14.39 9.48 13.24
N GLU A 14 14.62 9.15 11.97
CA GLU A 14 13.55 9.08 10.97
C GLU A 14 12.48 8.04 11.34
N LYS A 15 12.89 6.85 11.82
CA LYS A 15 11.96 5.82 12.32
C LYS A 15 11.13 6.33 13.49
N ARG A 16 11.80 6.95 14.47
CA ARG A 16 11.13 7.50 15.66
C ARG A 16 10.12 8.58 15.32
N ARG A 17 10.45 9.50 14.40
CA ARG A 17 9.54 10.57 13.94
C ARG A 17 8.35 10.02 13.19
N LEU A 18 8.57 9.06 12.28
CA LEU A 18 7.49 8.38 11.58
C LEU A 18 6.53 7.67 12.55
N VAL A 19 7.07 6.92 13.50
CA VAL A 19 6.26 6.24 14.53
C VAL A 19 5.47 7.25 15.35
N ALA A 20 6.09 8.35 15.78
CA ALA A 20 5.40 9.39 16.54
C ALA A 20 4.25 10.03 15.75
N ALA A 21 4.46 10.32 14.45
CA ALA A 21 3.42 10.86 13.58
C ALA A 21 2.26 9.88 13.37
N LEU A 22 2.55 8.59 13.16
CA LEU A 22 1.55 7.53 13.04
C LEU A 22 0.68 7.43 14.31
N LEU A 23 1.32 7.44 15.48
CA LEU A 23 0.62 7.38 16.77
C LEU A 23 -0.24 8.63 17.01
N GLU A 24 0.22 9.82 16.59
CA GLU A 24 -0.55 11.04 16.68
C GLU A 24 -1.78 11.03 15.78
N LEU A 25 -1.65 10.58 14.53
CA LEU A 25 -2.81 10.39 13.64
C LEU A 25 -3.81 9.38 14.20
N LYS A 26 -3.31 8.35 14.90
CA LYS A 26 -4.17 7.37 15.56
C LYS A 26 -4.90 7.97 16.74
N ARG A 27 -4.21 8.75 17.58
CA ARG A 27 -4.76 9.41 18.76
C ARG A 27 -5.86 10.41 18.42
N ASN A 28 -5.70 11.16 17.34
CA ASN A 28 -6.67 12.19 16.91
C ASN A 28 -7.79 11.67 16.00
N GLY A 29 -7.78 10.36 15.66
CA GLY A 29 -8.81 9.70 14.85
C GLY A 29 -8.60 9.76 13.34
N ARG A 30 -7.72 10.61 12.83
CA ARG A 30 -7.48 10.74 11.37
C ARG A 30 -6.96 9.45 10.73
N TYR A 31 -6.20 8.65 11.47
CA TYR A 31 -5.73 7.37 10.96
C TYR A 31 -6.90 6.43 10.59
N ASP A 32 -7.93 6.41 11.43
CA ASP A 32 -9.09 5.54 11.24
C ASP A 32 -9.98 5.97 10.05
N GLU A 33 -9.96 7.25 9.68
CA GLU A 33 -10.62 7.75 8.47
C GLU A 33 -10.00 7.12 7.20
N PHE A 34 -8.66 7.01 7.14
CA PHE A 34 -7.99 6.31 6.04
C PHE A 34 -8.35 4.82 6.00
N VAL A 35 -8.39 4.15 7.14
CA VAL A 35 -8.82 2.73 7.20
C VAL A 35 -10.25 2.57 6.69
N THR A 36 -11.15 3.46 7.10
CA THR A 36 -12.56 3.45 6.68
C THR A 36 -12.69 3.68 5.18
N THR A 37 -11.97 4.65 4.64
CA THR A 37 -11.95 4.96 3.20
C THR A 37 -11.47 3.75 2.39
N HIS A 38 -10.33 3.17 2.72
CA HIS A 38 -9.81 2.01 2.00
C HIS A 38 -10.79 0.82 2.03
N ASN A 39 -11.36 0.52 3.21
CA ASN A 39 -12.31 -0.57 3.37
C ASN A 39 -13.58 -0.39 2.52
N ALA A 40 -14.07 0.85 2.38
CA ALA A 40 -15.23 1.15 1.55
C ALA A 40 -14.98 0.80 0.08
N PHE A 41 -13.78 1.09 -0.45
CA PHE A 41 -13.41 0.79 -1.83
C PHE A 41 -13.07 -0.68 -2.06
N ILE A 42 -12.46 -1.39 -1.10
CA ILE A 42 -12.23 -2.85 -1.25
C ILE A 42 -13.53 -3.63 -1.26
N ILE A 43 -14.54 -3.19 -0.51
CA ILE A 43 -15.87 -3.84 -0.47
C ILE A 43 -16.71 -3.44 -1.68
N GLY A 44 -16.66 -2.16 -2.08
CA GLY A 44 -17.46 -1.61 -3.17
C GLY A 44 -16.98 -2.07 -4.55
N ASP A 45 -15.68 -2.22 -4.73
CA ASP A 45 -15.08 -2.57 -6.02
C ASP A 45 -15.26 -4.06 -6.34
N THR A 46 -16.10 -4.36 -7.32
CA THR A 46 -16.40 -5.74 -7.76
C THR A 46 -16.16 -5.90 -9.26
N ASP A 47 -15.91 -7.13 -9.72
CA ASP A 47 -15.64 -7.40 -11.13
C ASP A 47 -16.80 -7.07 -12.07
N ASN A 48 -18.03 -7.02 -11.55
CA ASN A 48 -19.25 -6.77 -12.32
C ASN A 48 -19.88 -5.38 -12.05
N GLY A 49 -19.31 -4.60 -11.12
CA GLY A 49 -19.80 -3.28 -10.74
C GLY A 49 -18.80 -2.16 -11.00
N GLU A 50 -19.10 -0.97 -10.48
CA GLU A 50 -18.12 0.14 -10.47
C GLU A 50 -16.85 -0.28 -9.72
N ARG A 51 -15.70 0.13 -10.25
CA ARG A 51 -14.38 -0.15 -9.69
C ARG A 51 -13.52 1.09 -9.75
N THR A 52 -12.92 1.44 -8.62
CA THR A 52 -12.08 2.63 -8.52
C THR A 52 -10.72 2.32 -7.89
N GLY A 53 -10.70 1.82 -6.67
CA GLY A 53 -9.47 1.59 -5.91
C GLY A 53 -8.83 0.22 -6.14
N HIS A 54 -9.62 -0.80 -6.52
CA HIS A 54 -9.19 -2.19 -6.67
C HIS A 54 -9.78 -2.85 -7.90
N ARG A 55 -9.14 -3.94 -8.39
CA ARG A 55 -9.59 -4.70 -9.58
C ARG A 55 -9.85 -3.82 -10.80
N SER A 56 -9.12 -2.72 -10.90
CA SER A 56 -9.39 -1.64 -11.84
C SER A 56 -8.09 -1.06 -12.38
N PRO A 57 -8.10 -0.52 -13.61
CA PRO A 57 -6.97 0.25 -14.11
C PRO A 57 -6.53 1.37 -13.16
N SER A 58 -7.47 1.97 -12.43
CA SER A 58 -7.20 3.05 -11.48
C SER A 58 -6.60 2.60 -10.13
N PHE A 59 -6.36 1.30 -9.92
CA PHE A 59 -5.68 0.80 -8.71
C PHE A 59 -4.41 1.60 -8.38
N LEU A 60 -3.51 1.80 -9.36
CA LEU A 60 -2.24 2.49 -9.12
C LEU A 60 -2.41 4.00 -8.89
N PRO A 61 -3.11 4.78 -9.75
CA PRO A 61 -3.31 6.19 -9.46
C PRO A 61 -4.16 6.44 -8.21
N TRP A 62 -5.15 5.60 -7.91
CA TRP A 62 -5.93 5.72 -6.68
C TRP A 62 -5.06 5.57 -5.43
N HIS A 63 -4.22 4.54 -5.38
CA HIS A 63 -3.31 4.33 -4.25
C HIS A 63 -2.21 5.39 -4.19
N ARG A 64 -1.72 5.92 -5.32
CA ARG A 64 -0.81 7.08 -5.32
C ARG A 64 -1.45 8.31 -4.66
N ARG A 65 -2.68 8.63 -5.01
CA ARG A 65 -3.42 9.73 -4.35
C ARG A 65 -3.61 9.46 -2.87
N PHE A 66 -3.99 8.25 -2.52
CA PHE A 66 -4.21 7.83 -1.13
C PHE A 66 -2.94 7.95 -0.28
N LEU A 67 -1.80 7.54 -0.82
CA LEU A 67 -0.48 7.71 -0.19
C LEU A 67 -0.10 9.19 -0.03
N LEU A 68 -0.40 10.04 -1.02
CA LEU A 68 -0.15 11.49 -0.95
C LEU A 68 -0.97 12.15 0.18
N GLU A 69 -2.23 11.81 0.30
CA GLU A 69 -3.09 12.31 1.39
C GLU A 69 -2.57 11.88 2.77
N PHE A 70 -2.19 10.61 2.88
CA PHE A 70 -1.65 10.08 4.13
C PHE A 70 -0.30 10.73 4.48
N GLU A 71 0.61 10.87 3.52
CA GLU A 71 1.90 11.52 3.73
C GLU A 71 1.74 12.99 4.15
N ARG A 72 0.80 13.72 3.54
CA ARG A 72 0.46 15.08 3.97
C ARG A 72 -0.07 15.12 5.41
N ALA A 73 -0.92 14.17 5.78
CA ALA A 73 -1.41 14.08 7.15
C ALA A 73 -0.28 13.80 8.17
N LEU A 74 0.71 12.98 7.81
CA LEU A 74 1.92 12.78 8.63
C LEU A 74 2.74 14.07 8.72
N GLN A 75 2.87 14.81 7.62
CA GLN A 75 3.64 16.07 7.55
C GLN A 75 2.97 17.23 8.29
N GLU A 76 1.66 17.21 8.47
CA GLU A 76 0.97 18.14 9.37
C GLU A 76 1.34 17.92 10.84
N VAL A 77 1.75 16.70 11.22
CA VAL A 77 2.28 16.38 12.55
C VAL A 77 3.76 16.74 12.65
N ASP A 78 4.55 16.29 11.67
CA ASP A 78 5.99 16.57 11.58
C ASP A 78 6.38 16.74 10.10
N ALA A 79 6.65 17.98 9.67
CA ALA A 79 6.96 18.34 8.29
C ALA A 79 8.21 17.63 7.72
N SER A 80 9.05 17.04 8.55
CA SER A 80 10.24 16.29 8.13
C SER A 80 9.96 14.83 7.79
N VAL A 81 8.77 14.31 8.09
CA VAL A 81 8.40 12.92 7.83
C VAL A 81 8.15 12.72 6.33
N ALA A 82 8.81 11.71 5.78
CA ALA A 82 8.53 11.17 4.45
C ALA A 82 8.05 9.73 4.60
N LEU A 83 7.12 9.31 3.74
CA LEU A 83 6.64 7.93 3.74
C LEU A 83 7.72 7.01 3.15
N PRO A 84 8.30 6.06 3.90
CA PRO A 84 9.29 5.15 3.36
C PRO A 84 8.62 4.02 2.57
N TYR A 85 9.39 3.34 1.72
CA TYR A 85 8.93 2.11 1.08
C TYR A 85 9.64 0.87 1.64
N TRP A 86 8.97 -0.27 1.60
CA TRP A 86 9.51 -1.57 1.94
C TRP A 86 9.79 -2.39 0.68
N ASP A 87 11.08 -2.49 0.29
CA ASP A 87 11.51 -3.41 -0.77
C ASP A 87 11.47 -4.85 -0.24
N TRP A 88 10.31 -5.47 -0.36
CA TRP A 88 10.09 -6.86 0.06
C TRP A 88 10.76 -7.89 -0.88
N THR A 89 11.42 -7.49 -1.96
CA THR A 89 12.27 -8.38 -2.76
C THR A 89 13.66 -8.55 -2.16
N ALA A 90 14.15 -7.53 -1.47
CA ALA A 90 15.44 -7.52 -0.78
C ALA A 90 15.30 -7.84 0.71
N ASP A 91 14.34 -7.20 1.38
CA ASP A 91 14.09 -7.36 2.82
C ASP A 91 12.94 -8.37 3.06
N ARG A 92 13.30 -9.66 3.08
CA ARG A 92 12.39 -10.81 3.05
C ARG A 92 12.25 -11.53 4.40
N SER A 93 12.98 -11.10 5.42
CA SER A 93 13.07 -11.82 6.68
C SER A 93 12.06 -11.34 7.71
N ILE A 94 11.43 -12.29 8.44
CA ILE A 94 10.65 -11.98 9.64
C ILE A 94 11.51 -11.38 10.77
N ARG A 95 12.85 -11.38 10.62
CA ARG A 95 13.84 -10.79 11.55
C ARG A 95 14.42 -9.48 11.03
N SER A 96 13.85 -8.93 9.95
CA SER A 96 14.22 -7.64 9.40
C SER A 96 14.09 -6.52 10.44
N SER A 97 14.87 -5.45 10.27
CA SER A 97 14.74 -4.22 11.07
C SER A 97 13.37 -3.55 10.94
N LEU A 98 12.62 -3.89 9.91
CA LEU A 98 11.22 -3.46 9.74
C LEU A 98 10.34 -3.93 10.92
N TRP A 99 10.57 -5.17 11.36
CA TRP A 99 9.80 -5.82 12.42
C TRP A 99 10.42 -5.67 13.82
N ALA A 100 11.40 -4.79 13.95
CA ALA A 100 12.05 -4.54 15.24
C ALA A 100 11.10 -3.85 16.23
N PRO A 101 11.28 -4.07 17.56
CA PRO A 101 10.43 -3.45 18.59
C PRO A 101 10.53 -1.92 18.66
N ASP A 102 11.58 -1.34 18.11
CA ASP A 102 11.75 0.12 18.00
C ASP A 102 11.14 0.72 16.72
N PHE A 103 10.53 -0.14 15.86
CA PHE A 103 9.88 0.30 14.64
C PHE A 103 8.45 -0.25 14.52
N LEU A 104 8.17 -1.24 13.65
CA LEU A 104 6.78 -1.70 13.45
C LEU A 104 6.35 -2.83 14.38
N GLY A 105 7.29 -3.43 15.15
CA GLY A 105 7.03 -4.61 15.96
C GLY A 105 6.94 -5.90 15.14
N GLY A 106 7.06 -7.03 15.81
CA GLY A 106 7.21 -8.34 15.19
C GLY A 106 5.91 -9.02 14.77
N THR A 107 6.03 -10.33 14.56
CA THR A 107 4.87 -11.19 14.28
C THR A 107 3.98 -11.32 15.52
N GLY A 108 2.69 -11.60 15.29
CA GLY A 108 1.78 -11.86 16.39
C GLY A 108 2.02 -13.23 17.06
N ARG A 109 1.59 -13.37 18.30
CA ARG A 109 1.66 -14.65 19.01
C ARG A 109 0.76 -15.71 18.34
N SER A 110 1.14 -16.97 18.43
CA SER A 110 0.47 -18.07 17.72
C SER A 110 -1.01 -18.27 18.11
N LEU A 111 -1.39 -17.92 19.35
CA LEU A 111 -2.73 -18.13 19.86
C LEU A 111 -3.82 -17.33 19.12
N ASP A 112 -3.56 -16.06 18.83
CA ASP A 112 -4.58 -15.13 18.32
C ASP A 112 -4.02 -14.08 17.33
N GLY A 113 -2.74 -14.18 16.97
CA GLY A 113 -2.07 -13.26 16.07
C GLY A 113 -1.73 -11.89 16.68
N ARG A 114 -1.99 -11.67 17.99
CA ARG A 114 -1.74 -10.38 18.65
C ARG A 114 -0.27 -10.01 18.61
N VAL A 115 0.03 -8.83 18.08
CA VAL A 115 1.38 -8.24 18.14
C VAL A 115 1.69 -7.87 19.60
N MET A 116 2.82 -8.35 20.10
CA MET A 116 3.18 -8.29 21.52
C MET A 116 4.26 -7.26 21.84
N ASP A 117 4.96 -6.75 20.84
CA ASP A 117 6.07 -5.82 20.98
C ASP A 117 5.94 -4.61 20.06
N GLY A 118 6.71 -3.58 20.36
CA GLY A 118 6.75 -2.34 19.59
C GLY A 118 5.61 -1.35 19.89
N PRO A 119 5.67 -0.19 19.23
CA PRO A 119 4.77 0.94 19.52
C PRO A 119 3.30 0.68 19.17
N PHE A 120 3.04 -0.29 18.30
CA PHE A 120 1.69 -0.65 17.83
C PHE A 120 1.12 -1.89 18.55
N ALA A 121 1.83 -2.44 19.51
CA ALA A 121 1.34 -3.52 20.35
C ALA A 121 0.21 -3.05 21.26
N ALA A 122 -0.76 -3.93 21.54
CA ALA A 122 -1.85 -3.60 22.46
C ALA A 122 -1.35 -3.20 23.87
N SER A 123 -0.24 -3.79 24.29
CA SER A 123 0.41 -3.50 25.59
C SER A 123 0.98 -2.07 25.69
N SER A 124 1.24 -1.39 24.55
CA SER A 124 1.68 0.01 24.56
C SER A 124 0.55 0.97 24.95
N GLY A 125 -0.72 0.56 24.76
CA GLY A 125 -1.90 1.42 24.95
C GLY A 125 -2.11 2.47 23.87
N ASN A 126 -1.20 2.56 22.88
CA ASN A 126 -1.19 3.64 21.89
C ASN A 126 -1.88 3.27 20.56
N TRP A 127 -2.20 1.98 20.35
CA TRP A 127 -2.73 1.50 19.07
C TRP A 127 -3.96 0.62 19.26
N THR A 128 -5.15 1.23 19.14
CA THR A 128 -6.42 0.52 19.17
C THR A 128 -6.98 0.36 17.77
N VAL A 129 -7.32 -0.86 17.36
CA VAL A 129 -8.00 -1.13 16.09
C VAL A 129 -9.48 -0.83 16.25
N ASN A 130 -9.92 0.34 15.77
CA ASN A 130 -11.29 0.81 15.87
C ASN A 130 -12.16 0.37 14.69
N VAL A 131 -11.64 0.46 13.46
CA VAL A 131 -12.31 -0.01 12.24
C VAL A 131 -12.08 -1.51 12.09
N ARG A 132 -13.10 -2.33 12.41
CA ARG A 132 -12.98 -3.77 12.52
C ARG A 132 -14.31 -4.49 12.28
N VAL A 133 -14.25 -5.77 11.94
CA VAL A 133 -15.41 -6.65 11.75
C VAL A 133 -15.63 -7.62 12.94
N ASP A 134 -14.69 -7.70 13.86
CA ASP A 134 -14.77 -8.55 15.06
C ASP A 134 -14.50 -7.73 16.33
N GLY A 135 -14.66 -8.36 17.50
CA GLY A 135 -14.46 -7.68 18.79
C GLY A 135 -13.00 -7.39 19.15
N ARG A 136 -12.02 -7.74 18.30
CA ARG A 136 -10.59 -7.62 18.63
C ARG A 136 -10.08 -6.22 18.33
N THR A 137 -9.59 -5.54 19.35
CA THR A 137 -9.15 -4.13 19.29
C THR A 137 -7.63 -3.97 19.13
N TYR A 138 -6.91 -5.03 18.83
CA TYR A 138 -5.46 -5.06 18.76
C TYR A 138 -4.94 -5.44 17.37
N LEU A 139 -3.75 -4.95 17.04
CA LEU A 139 -3.05 -5.30 15.83
C LEU A 139 -2.68 -6.78 15.81
N ARG A 140 -2.93 -7.43 14.68
CA ARG A 140 -2.63 -8.84 14.44
C ARG A 140 -1.75 -9.00 13.21
N ARG A 141 -0.78 -9.90 13.32
CA ARG A 141 0.07 -10.37 12.23
C ARG A 141 0.35 -11.87 12.35
N SER A 142 0.70 -12.47 11.22
CA SER A 142 1.14 -13.87 11.15
C SER A 142 2.15 -14.03 10.02
N LEU A 143 3.32 -13.37 10.17
CA LEU A 143 4.34 -13.25 9.14
C LEU A 143 4.75 -14.62 8.57
N GLY A 144 4.56 -14.81 7.26
CA GLY A 144 4.94 -16.02 6.55
C GLY A 144 4.08 -17.28 6.84
N ALA A 145 2.99 -17.17 7.62
CA ALA A 145 2.21 -18.33 8.02
C ALA A 145 1.34 -18.88 6.89
N ALA A 146 0.62 -18.02 6.19
CA ALA A 146 -0.29 -18.44 5.09
C ALA A 146 0.46 -18.61 3.76
N VAL A 147 1.43 -17.75 3.48
CA VAL A 147 2.33 -17.80 2.34
C VAL A 147 3.75 -17.65 2.86
N ARG A 148 4.63 -18.61 2.55
CA ARG A 148 6.00 -18.64 3.11
C ARG A 148 6.93 -17.62 2.47
N GLU A 149 6.76 -17.37 1.18
CA GLU A 149 7.69 -16.61 0.35
C GLU A 149 7.09 -15.26 -0.09
N LEU A 150 7.81 -14.19 0.20
CA LEU A 150 7.58 -12.89 -0.46
C LEU A 150 7.97 -12.97 -1.95
N PRO A 151 7.43 -12.07 -2.80
CA PRO A 151 7.85 -12.03 -4.20
C PRO A 151 9.35 -11.83 -4.34
N THR A 152 9.93 -12.47 -5.34
CA THR A 152 11.36 -12.37 -5.66
C THR A 152 11.63 -11.20 -6.61
N ARG A 153 12.88 -10.75 -6.67
CA ARG A 153 13.30 -9.75 -7.68
C ARG A 153 13.04 -10.24 -9.11
N ALA A 154 13.28 -11.52 -9.40
CA ALA A 154 13.01 -12.08 -10.72
C ALA A 154 11.53 -12.02 -11.11
N GLU A 155 10.62 -12.29 -10.17
CA GLU A 155 9.19 -12.15 -10.40
C GLU A 155 8.79 -10.67 -10.64
N VAL A 156 9.34 -9.74 -9.88
CA VAL A 156 9.14 -8.30 -10.12
C VAL A 156 9.65 -7.90 -11.50
N GLU A 157 10.86 -8.31 -11.88
CA GLU A 157 11.41 -8.00 -13.19
C GLU A 157 10.55 -8.55 -14.34
N SER A 158 9.98 -9.76 -14.19
CA SER A 158 9.06 -10.31 -15.19
C SER A 158 7.80 -9.47 -15.38
N VAL A 159 7.26 -8.89 -14.30
CA VAL A 159 6.09 -8.00 -14.34
C VAL A 159 6.47 -6.62 -14.90
N LEU A 160 7.61 -6.07 -14.49
CA LEU A 160 8.12 -4.80 -15.01
C LEU A 160 8.47 -4.86 -16.51
N ALA A 161 8.73 -6.03 -17.06
CA ALA A 161 9.00 -6.22 -18.50
C ALA A 161 7.72 -6.22 -19.36
N MET A 162 6.53 -6.30 -18.77
CA MET A 162 5.26 -6.29 -19.50
C MET A 162 5.03 -4.92 -20.15
N PRO A 163 4.85 -4.82 -21.48
CA PRO A 163 4.76 -3.52 -22.15
C PRO A 163 3.38 -2.86 -22.03
N THR A 164 2.34 -3.62 -21.71
CA THR A 164 0.95 -3.15 -21.67
C THR A 164 0.54 -2.87 -20.24
N TYR A 165 -0.01 -1.68 -19.99
CA TYR A 165 -0.48 -1.28 -18.65
C TYR A 165 -1.60 -2.17 -18.14
N ASP A 166 -2.68 -2.28 -18.91
CA ASP A 166 -3.88 -3.07 -18.58
C ASP A 166 -4.64 -3.42 -19.87
N MET A 167 -5.59 -4.37 -19.79
CA MET A 167 -6.38 -4.83 -20.92
C MET A 167 -7.83 -5.09 -20.53
N ALA A 168 -8.73 -5.10 -21.51
CA ALA A 168 -10.10 -5.56 -21.28
C ALA A 168 -10.08 -7.01 -20.69
N PRO A 169 -11.01 -7.33 -19.78
CA PRO A 169 -12.23 -6.61 -19.39
C PRO A 169 -12.05 -5.57 -18.26
N TRP A 170 -10.84 -5.11 -17.98
CA TRP A 170 -10.56 -4.04 -17.02
C TRP A 170 -10.93 -4.38 -15.56
N ASN A 171 -10.78 -5.63 -15.17
CA ASN A 171 -11.12 -6.17 -13.86
C ASN A 171 -10.07 -7.18 -13.36
N SER A 172 -10.42 -8.05 -12.43
CA SER A 172 -9.50 -9.08 -11.90
C SER A 172 -9.12 -10.15 -12.93
N ALA A 173 -9.86 -10.28 -14.03
CA ALA A 173 -9.54 -11.22 -15.12
C ALA A 173 -8.64 -10.60 -16.21
N SER A 174 -8.41 -9.30 -16.18
CA SER A 174 -7.55 -8.59 -17.14
C SER A 174 -6.12 -9.13 -17.15
N ASP A 175 -5.44 -8.95 -18.27
CA ASP A 175 -4.00 -9.13 -18.36
C ASP A 175 -3.29 -7.75 -18.37
N GLY A 176 -1.95 -7.73 -18.27
CA GLY A 176 -1.16 -6.51 -18.26
C GLY A 176 -0.47 -6.24 -16.92
N PHE A 177 0.43 -5.26 -16.95
CA PHE A 177 1.28 -4.87 -15.81
C PHE A 177 0.46 -4.62 -14.54
N ARG A 178 -0.61 -3.79 -14.61
CA ARG A 178 -1.41 -3.42 -13.45
C ARG A 178 -1.92 -4.64 -12.71
N ASN A 179 -2.53 -5.58 -13.42
CA ASN A 179 -3.18 -6.72 -12.77
C ASN A 179 -2.20 -7.77 -12.23
N HIS A 180 -1.06 -7.96 -12.89
CA HIS A 180 0.03 -8.79 -12.37
C HIS A 180 0.67 -8.17 -11.12
N LEU A 181 0.81 -6.84 -11.08
CA LEU A 181 1.30 -6.13 -9.90
C LEU A 181 0.27 -6.17 -8.78
N GLU A 182 -1.01 -5.87 -9.03
CA GLU A 182 -2.08 -5.94 -8.03
C GLU A 182 -2.22 -7.36 -7.47
N GLY A 183 -2.12 -8.38 -8.33
CA GLY A 183 -1.98 -9.75 -7.88
C GLY A 183 -3.20 -10.63 -8.06
N TRP A 184 -4.09 -10.33 -9.02
CA TRP A 184 -5.19 -11.22 -9.41
C TRP A 184 -4.77 -12.21 -10.49
N ARG A 185 -3.68 -11.94 -11.19
CA ARG A 185 -3.11 -12.78 -12.26
C ARG A 185 -1.61 -13.00 -12.03
N GLY A 186 -1.08 -14.06 -12.67
CA GLY A 186 0.35 -14.34 -12.74
C GLY A 186 0.99 -14.57 -11.37
N VAL A 187 2.10 -13.87 -11.12
CA VAL A 187 2.95 -14.08 -9.94
C VAL A 187 2.40 -13.53 -8.64
N ASN A 188 1.32 -12.75 -8.70
CA ASN A 188 0.64 -12.22 -7.52
C ASN A 188 1.59 -11.43 -6.59
N LEU A 189 2.00 -10.23 -7.02
CA LEU A 189 3.00 -9.47 -6.26
C LEU A 189 2.40 -8.81 -5.01
N HIS A 190 1.51 -7.82 -5.16
CA HIS A 190 0.95 -7.04 -4.07
C HIS A 190 0.07 -7.89 -3.12
N ASN A 191 -0.91 -8.63 -3.64
CA ASN A 191 -1.80 -9.42 -2.79
C ASN A 191 -1.04 -10.50 -1.99
N ARG A 192 0.06 -11.06 -2.55
CA ARG A 192 0.90 -12.03 -1.83
C ARG A 192 1.55 -11.43 -0.60
N VAL A 193 1.98 -10.17 -0.67
CA VAL A 193 2.57 -9.47 0.48
C VAL A 193 1.52 -9.26 1.58
N HIS A 194 0.30 -8.85 1.22
CA HIS A 194 -0.82 -8.76 2.16
C HIS A 194 -1.06 -10.10 2.89
N VAL A 195 -1.11 -11.18 2.16
CA VAL A 195 -1.31 -12.53 2.73
C VAL A 195 -0.10 -12.99 3.55
N TRP A 196 1.12 -12.63 3.12
CA TRP A 196 2.35 -12.96 3.86
C TRP A 196 2.41 -12.27 5.22
N VAL A 197 2.00 -11.01 5.33
CA VAL A 197 1.92 -10.30 6.62
C VAL A 197 0.76 -10.86 7.46
N GLY A 198 -0.36 -11.18 6.85
CA GLY A 198 -1.53 -11.73 7.52
C GLY A 198 -2.23 -10.74 8.46
N GLY A 199 -3.03 -11.25 9.37
CA GLY A 199 -3.78 -10.41 10.32
C GLY A 199 -4.66 -9.36 9.64
N GLN A 200 -4.55 -8.08 10.01
CA GLN A 200 -5.30 -7.00 9.36
C GLN A 200 -4.89 -6.84 7.90
N MET A 201 -3.62 -7.04 7.56
CA MET A 201 -3.15 -6.92 6.17
C MET A 201 -3.88 -7.85 5.19
N ALA A 202 -4.40 -8.99 5.64
CA ALA A 202 -5.17 -9.93 4.82
C ALA A 202 -6.67 -9.57 4.72
N THR A 203 -7.07 -8.35 5.07
CA THR A 203 -8.47 -7.90 5.06
C THR A 203 -8.63 -6.55 4.35
N GLY A 204 -9.86 -6.13 4.05
CA GLY A 204 -10.15 -4.80 3.51
C GLY A 204 -9.73 -3.65 4.44
N MET A 205 -9.58 -3.94 5.73
CA MET A 205 -9.10 -2.98 6.74
C MET A 205 -7.58 -3.05 6.94
N SER A 206 -6.86 -3.48 5.90
CA SER A 206 -5.39 -3.64 5.90
C SER A 206 -4.61 -2.40 6.36
N PRO A 207 -5.07 -1.12 6.12
CA PRO A 207 -4.35 0.03 6.65
C PRO A 207 -4.32 0.14 8.18
N ASN A 208 -5.11 -0.67 8.93
CA ASN A 208 -4.90 -0.77 10.39
C ASN A 208 -3.49 -1.22 10.77
N ASP A 209 -2.80 -1.92 9.89
CA ASP A 209 -1.38 -2.24 10.07
C ASP A 209 -0.53 -1.16 9.38
N PRO A 210 0.33 -0.43 10.12
CA PRO A 210 1.18 0.61 9.54
C PRO A 210 2.08 0.15 8.39
N VAL A 211 2.41 -1.14 8.29
CA VAL A 211 3.19 -1.67 7.17
C VAL A 211 2.47 -1.53 5.82
N PHE A 212 1.15 -1.39 5.82
CA PHE A 212 0.36 -1.12 4.63
C PHE A 212 0.95 0.04 3.80
N TRP A 213 1.27 1.13 4.47
CA TRP A 213 1.77 2.34 3.81
C TRP A 213 3.13 2.13 3.15
N LEU A 214 4.02 1.41 3.83
CA LEU A 214 5.35 1.09 3.30
C LEU A 214 5.27 0.10 2.14
N HIS A 215 4.35 -0.86 2.22
CA HIS A 215 4.06 -1.81 1.15
C HIS A 215 3.53 -1.11 -0.10
N HIS A 216 2.50 -0.28 0.04
CA HIS A 216 1.92 0.46 -1.08
C HIS A 216 2.87 1.53 -1.65
N ALA A 217 3.74 2.13 -0.82
CA ALA A 217 4.80 3.01 -1.31
C ALA A 217 5.80 2.25 -2.23
N TYR A 218 6.04 0.95 -1.97
CA TYR A 218 6.85 0.14 -2.88
C TYR A 218 6.09 -0.25 -4.16
N VAL A 219 4.81 -0.57 -4.06
CA VAL A 219 3.94 -0.78 -5.23
C VAL A 219 3.95 0.44 -6.14
N ASP A 220 3.84 1.63 -5.55
CA ASP A 220 3.92 2.92 -6.26
C ASP A 220 5.30 3.15 -6.91
N LYS A 221 6.38 2.78 -6.22
CA LYS A 221 7.74 2.79 -6.79
C LYS A 221 7.86 1.87 -8.00
N LEU A 222 7.30 0.67 -7.92
CA LEU A 222 7.31 -0.27 -9.04
C LEU A 222 6.52 0.28 -10.24
N TRP A 223 5.43 1.02 -10.01
CA TRP A 223 4.74 1.71 -11.10
C TRP A 223 5.60 2.82 -11.72
N ALA A 224 6.29 3.62 -10.92
CA ALA A 224 7.23 4.63 -11.43
C ALA A 224 8.37 4.00 -12.24
N ASP A 225 8.90 2.85 -11.78
CA ASP A 225 9.94 2.10 -12.49
C ASP A 225 9.42 1.53 -13.82
N TRP A 226 8.17 1.04 -13.84
CA TRP A 226 7.52 0.57 -15.05
C TRP A 226 7.31 1.70 -16.07
N GLN A 227 6.78 2.86 -15.62
CA GLN A 227 6.58 4.04 -16.48
C GLN A 227 7.90 4.49 -17.14
N ARG A 228 9.01 4.46 -16.39
CA ARG A 228 10.34 4.81 -16.92
C ARG A 228 10.83 3.81 -17.98
N ARG A 229 10.51 2.53 -17.83
CA ARG A 229 10.88 1.47 -18.80
C ARG A 229 10.04 1.48 -20.05
N HIS A 230 8.80 1.96 -19.96
CA HIS A 230 7.81 1.94 -21.03
C HIS A 230 7.22 3.34 -21.31
N PRO A 231 8.06 4.30 -21.73
CA PRO A 231 7.61 5.70 -21.89
C PRO A 231 6.55 5.89 -22.98
N GLY A 232 6.40 4.92 -23.89
CA GLY A 232 5.35 4.90 -24.91
C GLY A 232 4.05 4.22 -24.49
N SER A 233 4.00 3.64 -23.28
CA SER A 233 2.83 2.93 -22.77
C SER A 233 2.17 3.76 -21.67
N GLY A 234 0.92 4.16 -21.91
CA GLY A 234 0.17 4.97 -20.97
C GLY A 234 -0.91 4.20 -20.20
N TYR A 235 -1.58 4.94 -19.35
CA TYR A 235 -2.79 4.48 -18.67
C TYR A 235 -3.90 4.19 -19.69
N VAL A 236 -4.58 3.09 -19.49
CA VAL A 236 -5.77 2.69 -20.25
C VAL A 236 -6.84 2.18 -19.27
N PRO A 237 -8.13 2.31 -19.60
CA PRO A 237 -8.70 2.92 -20.80
C PRO A 237 -8.61 4.46 -20.81
N VAL A 238 -8.77 5.06 -21.99
CA VAL A 238 -8.67 6.53 -22.16
C VAL A 238 -10.02 7.23 -22.26
N ALA A 239 -11.10 6.54 -22.58
CA ALA A 239 -12.46 7.08 -22.62
C ALA A 239 -13.54 6.00 -22.75
N GLY A 240 -14.70 6.26 -22.15
CA GLY A 240 -15.98 5.61 -22.47
C GLY A 240 -16.12 4.15 -22.00
N THR A 241 -15.33 3.69 -21.06
CA THR A 241 -15.38 2.31 -20.57
C THR A 241 -16.30 2.19 -19.35
N PRO A 242 -17.40 1.43 -19.43
CA PRO A 242 -18.34 1.31 -18.32
C PRO A 242 -17.70 0.71 -17.05
N ASN A 243 -18.11 1.22 -15.89
CA ASN A 243 -17.77 0.71 -14.56
C ASN A 243 -16.27 0.81 -14.15
N VAL A 244 -15.46 1.51 -14.90
CA VAL A 244 -14.06 1.82 -14.58
C VAL A 244 -13.81 3.31 -14.69
N VAL A 245 -12.71 3.76 -14.09
CA VAL A 245 -12.26 5.14 -14.18
C VAL A 245 -11.34 5.25 -15.40
N ASP A 246 -11.74 6.07 -16.37
CA ASP A 246 -10.92 6.38 -17.54
C ASP A 246 -9.82 7.40 -17.19
N LEU A 247 -8.91 7.66 -18.12
CA LEU A 247 -7.76 8.55 -17.88
C LEU A 247 -8.17 9.94 -17.36
N ASP A 248 -9.27 10.48 -17.89
CA ASP A 248 -9.74 11.85 -17.61
C ASP A 248 -10.96 11.90 -16.68
N ASP A 249 -11.43 10.77 -16.19
CA ASP A 249 -12.50 10.70 -15.19
C ASP A 249 -11.99 11.04 -13.80
N THR A 250 -12.83 11.68 -12.98
CA THR A 250 -12.48 11.91 -11.57
C THR A 250 -12.63 10.66 -10.72
N MET A 251 -11.73 10.48 -9.78
CA MET A 251 -11.71 9.34 -8.87
C MET A 251 -12.44 9.63 -7.55
N LYS A 252 -13.32 8.73 -7.16
CA LYS A 252 -13.90 8.73 -5.79
C LYS A 252 -12.83 8.29 -4.77
N PRO A 253 -12.87 8.80 -3.53
CA PRO A 253 -13.87 9.70 -2.95
C PRO A 253 -13.61 11.19 -3.22
N TRP A 254 -12.48 11.56 -3.80
CA TRP A 254 -12.03 12.96 -3.91
C TRP A 254 -12.86 13.79 -4.91
N ASN A 255 -13.25 13.19 -6.05
CA ASN A 255 -14.02 13.81 -7.13
C ASN A 255 -13.38 15.05 -7.79
N ASP A 256 -12.11 15.35 -7.49
CA ASP A 256 -11.34 16.49 -7.98
C ASP A 256 -9.99 16.09 -8.58
N VAL A 257 -9.68 14.79 -8.65
CA VAL A 257 -8.42 14.25 -9.15
C VAL A 257 -8.69 13.11 -10.14
N ARG A 258 -7.94 13.09 -11.22
CA ARG A 258 -8.01 12.11 -12.30
C ARG A 258 -6.77 11.23 -12.34
N PRO A 259 -6.80 10.04 -12.94
CA PRO A 259 -5.60 9.28 -13.23
C PRO A 259 -4.53 10.11 -13.96
N ALA A 260 -4.95 10.96 -14.94
CA ALA A 260 -4.05 11.84 -15.68
C ALA A 260 -3.22 12.77 -14.78
N ASP A 261 -3.78 13.27 -13.69
CA ASP A 261 -3.12 14.19 -12.75
C ASP A 261 -2.03 13.51 -11.91
N LEU A 262 -1.97 12.18 -11.92
CA LEU A 262 -1.12 11.35 -11.07
C LEU A 262 -0.10 10.51 -11.85
N LEU A 263 0.01 10.69 -13.16
CA LEU A 263 0.97 9.91 -13.96
C LEU A 263 2.41 10.30 -13.63
N ASP A 264 2.67 11.57 -13.39
CA ASP A 264 4.00 12.07 -13.01
C ASP A 264 4.13 12.21 -11.49
N HIS A 265 4.75 11.19 -10.86
CA HIS A 265 5.03 11.23 -9.42
C HIS A 265 6.06 12.30 -9.04
N THR A 266 6.93 12.72 -9.97
CA THR A 266 8.00 13.69 -9.67
C THR A 266 7.48 15.09 -9.39
N ALA A 267 6.22 15.38 -9.73
CA ALA A 267 5.53 16.60 -9.30
C ALA A 267 5.27 16.66 -7.78
N HIS A 268 5.37 15.53 -7.07
CA HIS A 268 4.98 15.41 -5.67
C HIS A 268 6.15 14.95 -4.77
N TYR A 269 6.86 13.93 -5.16
CA TYR A 269 7.99 13.31 -4.42
C TYR A 269 8.96 12.64 -5.38
N THR A 270 10.09 12.21 -4.84
CA THR A 270 11.02 11.31 -5.53
C THR A 270 11.31 10.09 -4.66
N PHE A 271 11.83 9.05 -5.26
CA PHE A 271 12.40 7.92 -4.52
C PHE A 271 13.92 8.13 -4.37
N ASP A 272 14.51 7.57 -3.32
CA ASP A 272 15.96 7.50 -3.19
C ASP A 272 16.56 6.71 -4.38
N ALA A 273 17.83 7.01 -4.68
CA ALA A 273 18.59 6.22 -5.65
C ALA A 273 18.76 4.79 -5.11
N ALA A 274 18.28 3.81 -5.87
CA ALA A 274 18.43 2.38 -5.55
C ALA A 274 19.83 1.88 -5.85
#